data_8e1aac8b5a912b0dec5fd7d3819d3ab8
#
_entry.id   8e1aac8b5a912b0dec5fd7d3819d3ab8
#
_cell.length_a   1.000
_cell.length_b   1.000
_cell.length_c   1.000
_cell.angle_alpha   90.00
_cell.angle_beta   90.00
_cell.angle_gamma   90.00
#
_symmetry.space_group_name_H-M   'P 1'
#
loop_
_entity.id
_entity.type
_entity.pdbx_description
1 polymer ?
#
loop_
_entity_poly.entity_id
_entity_poly.type
_entity_poly.pdbx_seq_one_letter_code
_entity_poly.pdbx_strand_id
1 'polypeptide(L)'
;LYQDLNHDDLRDDQDQYGLVTKTDGCMLSAFFYASDQRFATVNTEDKTITTNLNSEKGLKISEMLHALTLKNSGSLNVNTLTNSKEPYEIFGNGNTLFATLQAQFFYKNLRASDLSYGALPLPKYDTVQESYYTVVDAGCSVITIPTTVQNTDMIGAVVESMSAYSYQKVMPIYIDVCLTAKGIKDEESVEMFDLVMRGRVMDFAYLYDGWSGWIFRTVDLVAKPGSFTSTVKRSERKASSHYLKVLEYYYKGVIAQ
;
A
#
# COMPACT_ATOMS: atom_id res chain seq x y z
N LEU A 1 -19.88 4.09 -12.32
CA LEU A 1 -20.68 3.11 -13.03
C LEU A 1 -21.21 2.08 -12.05
N TYR A 2 -22.51 1.82 -12.07
CA TYR A 2 -23.20 0.74 -11.37
C TYR A 2 -24.31 0.24 -12.27
N GLN A 3 -24.46 -1.08 -12.37
CA GLN A 3 -25.57 -1.72 -13.04
C GLN A 3 -25.95 -2.99 -12.29
N ASP A 4 -27.20 -3.09 -11.88
CA ASP A 4 -27.81 -4.30 -11.36
C ASP A 4 -28.03 -5.25 -12.54
N LEU A 5 -27.24 -6.32 -12.61
CA LEU A 5 -27.27 -7.26 -13.73
C LEU A 5 -28.29 -8.38 -13.55
N ASN A 6 -28.57 -8.78 -12.32
CA ASN A 6 -29.48 -9.85 -12.00
C ASN A 6 -30.91 -9.37 -11.63
N HIS A 7 -31.09 -8.04 -11.54
CA HIS A 7 -32.38 -7.37 -11.26
C HIS A 7 -33.03 -7.79 -9.93
N ASP A 8 -32.20 -7.98 -8.90
CA ASP A 8 -32.66 -8.34 -7.56
C ASP A 8 -32.72 -7.16 -6.58
N ASP A 9 -32.37 -5.94 -7.04
CA ASP A 9 -32.29 -4.70 -6.28
C ASP A 9 -31.28 -4.74 -5.11
N LEU A 10 -30.41 -5.76 -5.06
CA LEU A 10 -29.32 -5.86 -4.10
C LEU A 10 -28.01 -5.38 -4.75
N ARG A 11 -27.09 -4.95 -3.92
CA ARG A 11 -25.75 -4.56 -4.37
C ARG A 11 -24.75 -5.62 -3.91
N ASP A 12 -24.38 -6.50 -4.80
CA ASP A 12 -23.49 -7.61 -4.50
C ASP A 12 -22.43 -7.87 -5.58
N ASP A 13 -21.78 -9.00 -5.53
CA ASP A 13 -20.71 -9.38 -6.44
C ASP A 13 -21.19 -9.89 -7.80
N GLN A 14 -22.50 -9.95 -8.05
CA GLN A 14 -23.07 -10.32 -9.34
C GLN A 14 -23.33 -9.09 -10.24
N ASP A 15 -23.24 -7.90 -9.67
CA ASP A 15 -23.47 -6.63 -10.34
C ASP A 15 -22.23 -6.06 -11.03
N GLN A 16 -22.43 -5.02 -11.83
CA GLN A 16 -21.35 -4.29 -12.49
C GLN A 16 -21.00 -2.99 -11.77
N TYR A 17 -19.70 -2.76 -11.57
CA TYR A 17 -19.17 -1.58 -10.89
C TYR A 17 -18.04 -0.89 -11.67
N GLY A 18 -17.82 0.39 -11.40
CA GLY A 18 -16.66 1.13 -11.87
C GLY A 18 -15.40 0.74 -11.12
N LEU A 19 -15.52 0.49 -9.81
CA LEU A 19 -14.40 0.15 -8.94
C LEU A 19 -14.79 -0.94 -7.94
N VAL A 20 -13.94 -1.93 -7.77
CA VAL A 20 -13.97 -2.82 -6.60
C VAL A 20 -12.76 -2.57 -5.71
N THR A 21 -12.97 -2.48 -4.41
CA THR A 21 -11.93 -2.16 -3.44
C THR A 21 -12.19 -2.85 -2.10
N LYS A 22 -11.15 -2.90 -1.26
CA LYS A 22 -11.23 -3.31 0.13
C LYS A 22 -10.85 -2.13 1.02
N THR A 23 -11.71 -1.75 1.95
CA THR A 23 -11.41 -0.69 2.90
C THR A 23 -10.75 -1.25 4.15
N ASP A 24 -9.59 -1.86 3.98
CA ASP A 24 -8.70 -2.23 5.07
C ASP A 24 -7.57 -1.21 5.28
N GLY A 25 -6.85 -1.35 6.38
CA GLY A 25 -5.80 -0.41 6.73
C GLY A 25 -4.67 -0.35 5.71
N CYS A 26 -4.30 -1.47 5.11
CA CYS A 26 -3.23 -1.54 4.13
C CYS A 26 -3.60 -0.82 2.84
N MET A 27 -4.79 -1.10 2.30
CA MET A 27 -5.25 -0.49 1.06
C MET A 27 -5.51 1.00 1.21
N LEU A 28 -6.16 1.41 2.30
CA LEU A 28 -6.42 2.84 2.55
C LEU A 28 -5.11 3.61 2.75
N SER A 29 -4.14 3.04 3.49
CA SER A 29 -2.81 3.65 3.66
C SER A 29 -2.10 3.81 2.32
N ALA A 30 -2.23 2.85 1.40
CA ALA A 30 -1.60 2.94 0.09
C ALA A 30 -2.03 4.18 -0.70
N PHE A 31 -3.29 4.61 -0.59
CA PHE A 31 -3.76 5.85 -1.18
C PHE A 31 -3.15 7.10 -0.54
N PHE A 32 -2.95 7.12 0.79
CA PHE A 32 -2.24 8.22 1.44
C PHE A 32 -0.82 8.34 0.91
N TYR A 33 -0.08 7.23 0.82
CA TYR A 33 1.28 7.21 0.29
C TYR A 33 1.33 7.55 -1.20
N ALA A 34 0.41 7.04 -2.01
CA ALA A 34 0.29 7.39 -3.41
C ALA A 34 0.07 8.88 -3.62
N SER A 35 -0.65 9.52 -2.71
CA SER A 35 -0.87 10.97 -2.64
C SER A 35 0.31 11.73 -2.02
N ASP A 36 1.49 11.12 -1.88
CA ASP A 36 2.65 11.71 -1.21
C ASP A 36 2.35 12.24 0.21
N GLN A 37 1.50 11.54 0.94
CA GLN A 37 1.24 11.83 2.35
C GLN A 37 1.96 10.80 3.21
N ARG A 38 3.13 11.18 3.73
CA ARG A 38 3.88 10.37 4.68
C ARG A 38 3.23 10.43 6.06
N PHE A 39 3.31 9.34 6.82
CA PHE A 39 2.79 9.29 8.18
C PHE A 39 3.81 9.82 9.17
N ALA A 40 5.09 9.48 8.99
CA ALA A 40 6.17 10.07 9.77
C ALA A 40 7.42 10.28 8.92
N THR A 41 8.21 11.27 9.32
CA THR A 41 9.51 11.57 8.73
C THR A 41 10.58 11.49 9.82
N VAL A 42 11.65 10.78 9.54
CA VAL A 42 12.85 10.70 10.41
C VAL A 42 13.87 11.71 9.93
N ASN A 43 14.30 12.59 10.84
CA ASN A 43 15.49 13.40 10.64
C ASN A 43 16.68 12.69 11.31
N THR A 44 17.60 12.19 10.50
CA THR A 44 18.78 11.44 10.97
C THR A 44 19.83 12.34 11.60
N GLU A 45 19.89 13.62 11.24
CA GLU A 45 20.83 14.59 11.80
C GLU A 45 20.44 14.96 13.23
N ASP A 46 19.18 15.33 13.42
CA ASP A 46 18.64 15.74 14.73
C ASP A 46 18.18 14.55 15.57
N LYS A 47 18.16 13.34 15.00
CA LYS A 47 17.61 12.12 15.64
C LYS A 47 16.18 12.30 16.11
N THR A 48 15.36 13.00 15.31
CA THR A 48 13.96 13.30 15.63
C THR A 48 13.01 12.63 14.66
N ILE A 49 11.76 12.47 15.09
CA ILE A 49 10.65 12.01 14.26
C ILE A 49 9.54 13.04 14.30
N THR A 50 9.04 13.39 13.12
CA THR A 50 7.86 14.23 12.95
C THR A 50 6.73 13.39 12.39
N THR A 51 5.57 13.45 13.02
CA THR A 51 4.33 12.85 12.50
C THR A 51 3.66 13.87 11.57
N ASN A 52 3.24 13.44 10.38
CA ASN A 52 2.82 14.35 9.31
C ASN A 52 1.34 14.18 8.92
N LEU A 53 0.65 13.19 9.49
CA LEU A 53 -0.70 12.86 9.05
C LEU A 53 -1.73 13.94 9.43
N ASN A 54 -1.50 14.69 10.52
CA ASN A 54 -2.38 15.78 10.98
C ASN A 54 -2.19 17.03 10.11
N SER A 55 -2.61 16.97 8.88
CA SER A 55 -2.49 18.03 7.87
C SER A 55 -3.81 18.24 7.13
N GLU A 56 -3.96 19.39 6.49
CA GLU A 56 -5.09 19.67 5.59
C GLU A 56 -5.12 18.65 4.43
N LYS A 57 -3.95 18.31 3.88
CA LYS A 57 -3.82 17.30 2.83
C LYS A 57 -4.30 15.93 3.32
N GLY A 58 -3.90 15.51 4.53
CA GLY A 58 -4.34 14.25 5.13
C GLY A 58 -5.87 14.17 5.30
N LEU A 59 -6.49 15.26 5.77
CA LEU A 59 -7.95 15.37 5.87
C LEU A 59 -8.61 15.26 4.48
N LYS A 60 -8.12 16.00 3.49
CA LYS A 60 -8.65 15.98 2.12
C LYS A 60 -8.58 14.59 1.51
N ILE A 61 -7.47 13.87 1.66
CA ILE A 61 -7.33 12.49 1.19
C ILE A 61 -8.38 11.60 1.86
N SER A 62 -8.56 11.74 3.17
CA SER A 62 -9.58 11.00 3.92
C SER A 62 -10.99 11.25 3.38
N GLU A 63 -11.36 12.51 3.12
CA GLU A 63 -12.65 12.91 2.53
C GLU A 63 -12.85 12.33 1.12
N MET A 64 -11.81 12.40 0.28
CA MET A 64 -11.84 11.84 -1.08
C MET A 64 -12.03 10.32 -1.06
N LEU A 65 -11.29 9.61 -0.19
CA LEU A 65 -11.43 8.17 -0.03
C LEU A 65 -12.80 7.78 0.52
N HIS A 66 -13.32 8.51 1.50
CA HIS A 66 -14.67 8.32 2.01
C HIS A 66 -15.71 8.44 0.89
N ALA A 67 -15.61 9.48 0.08
CA ALA A 67 -16.51 9.68 -1.05
C ALA A 67 -16.38 8.55 -2.07
N LEU A 68 -15.16 8.15 -2.42
CA LEU A 68 -14.90 7.14 -3.43
C LEU A 68 -15.34 5.74 -2.99
N THR A 69 -14.99 5.32 -1.77
CA THR A 69 -15.10 3.91 -1.36
C THR A 69 -16.36 3.59 -0.55
N LEU A 70 -16.97 4.58 0.09
CA LEU A 70 -18.11 4.37 0.98
C LEU A 70 -19.39 5.06 0.54
N LYS A 71 -19.30 6.14 -0.26
CA LYS A 71 -20.48 6.89 -0.71
C LYS A 71 -20.77 6.74 -2.19
N ASN A 72 -19.77 6.40 -3.01
CA ASN A 72 -19.93 6.30 -4.45
C ASN A 72 -20.73 5.04 -4.80
N SER A 73 -21.88 5.20 -5.43
CA SER A 73 -22.67 4.07 -5.92
C SER A 73 -21.96 3.23 -6.99
N GLY A 74 -21.00 3.81 -7.72
CA GLY A 74 -20.18 3.10 -8.71
C GLY A 74 -19.03 2.29 -8.12
N SER A 75 -18.85 2.28 -6.79
CA SER A 75 -17.82 1.50 -6.11
C SER A 75 -18.41 0.40 -5.26
N LEU A 76 -17.82 -0.79 -5.33
CA LEU A 76 -18.12 -1.90 -4.43
C LEU A 76 -16.99 -2.03 -3.41
N ASN A 77 -17.33 -1.90 -2.14
CA ASN A 77 -16.44 -2.23 -1.04
C ASN A 77 -16.70 -3.68 -0.61
N VAL A 78 -15.76 -4.58 -0.83
CA VAL A 78 -15.96 -6.00 -0.53
C VAL A 78 -16.22 -6.30 0.96
N ASN A 79 -15.83 -5.39 1.86
CA ASN A 79 -16.12 -5.53 3.29
C ASN A 79 -17.63 -5.45 3.60
N THR A 80 -18.45 -5.00 2.66
CA THR A 80 -19.92 -4.98 2.81
C THR A 80 -20.58 -6.28 2.36
N LEU A 81 -19.82 -7.17 1.70
CA LEU A 81 -20.31 -8.45 1.25
C LEU A 81 -20.35 -9.49 2.37
N THR A 82 -21.32 -10.37 2.33
CA THR A 82 -21.49 -11.47 3.31
C THR A 82 -20.67 -12.70 2.97
N ASN A 83 -20.22 -12.82 1.72
CA ASN A 83 -19.55 -14.02 1.18
C ASN A 83 -18.01 -13.95 1.27
N SER A 84 -17.45 -12.92 1.90
CA SER A 84 -16.00 -12.74 2.13
C SER A 84 -15.14 -12.81 0.86
N LYS A 85 -15.67 -12.45 -0.31
CA LYS A 85 -14.90 -12.38 -1.54
C LYS A 85 -13.85 -11.25 -1.49
N GLU A 86 -12.73 -11.48 -2.17
CA GLU A 86 -11.68 -10.49 -2.32
C GLU A 86 -11.81 -9.72 -3.64
N PRO A 87 -11.29 -8.50 -3.75
CA PRO A 87 -11.41 -7.67 -4.97
C PRO A 87 -10.93 -8.36 -6.25
N TYR A 88 -9.87 -9.18 -6.17
CA TYR A 88 -9.36 -9.92 -7.34
C TYR A 88 -10.33 -10.98 -7.85
N GLU A 89 -11.17 -11.56 -7.00
CA GLU A 89 -12.17 -12.55 -7.41
C GLU A 89 -13.29 -11.90 -8.22
N ILE A 90 -13.76 -10.74 -7.74
CA ILE A 90 -14.83 -10.00 -8.43
C ILE A 90 -14.31 -9.38 -9.73
N PHE A 91 -13.10 -8.79 -9.70
CA PHE A 91 -12.45 -8.26 -10.89
C PHE A 91 -12.20 -9.35 -11.94
N GLY A 92 -11.75 -10.53 -11.51
CA GLY A 92 -11.49 -11.67 -12.37
C GLY A 92 -12.72 -12.20 -13.11
N ASN A 93 -13.92 -11.90 -12.63
CA ASN A 93 -15.19 -12.20 -13.32
C ASN A 93 -15.54 -11.22 -14.46
N GLY A 94 -14.80 -10.10 -14.60
CA GLY A 94 -15.01 -9.13 -15.66
C GLY A 94 -16.13 -8.10 -15.40
N ASN A 95 -16.72 -8.09 -14.23
CA ASN A 95 -17.83 -7.21 -13.89
C ASN A 95 -17.42 -5.85 -13.30
N THR A 96 -16.12 -5.54 -13.31
CA THR A 96 -15.61 -4.26 -12.79
C THR A 96 -14.59 -3.65 -13.73
N LEU A 97 -14.59 -2.31 -13.85
CA LEU A 97 -13.64 -1.59 -14.69
C LEU A 97 -12.27 -1.47 -14.01
N PHE A 98 -12.24 -1.21 -12.71
CA PHE A 98 -11.03 -1.10 -11.91
C PHE A 98 -11.09 -1.94 -10.64
N ALA A 99 -9.93 -2.42 -10.20
CA ALA A 99 -9.74 -3.03 -8.88
C ALA A 99 -8.50 -2.45 -8.21
N THR A 100 -8.58 -2.20 -6.91
CA THR A 100 -7.41 -1.88 -6.10
C THR A 100 -6.81 -3.14 -5.52
N LEU A 101 -5.57 -3.45 -5.89
CA LEU A 101 -4.92 -4.73 -5.58
C LEU A 101 -3.46 -4.52 -5.19
N GLN A 102 -2.93 -5.41 -4.36
CA GLN A 102 -1.49 -5.56 -4.22
C GLN A 102 -0.89 -6.23 -5.46
N ALA A 103 0.30 -5.82 -5.89
CA ALA A 103 0.95 -6.33 -7.10
C ALA A 103 1.10 -7.86 -7.13
N GLN A 104 1.21 -8.52 -5.98
CA GLN A 104 1.30 -9.98 -5.90
C GLN A 104 0.06 -10.71 -6.46
N PHE A 105 -1.11 -10.09 -6.47
CA PHE A 105 -2.33 -10.73 -6.96
C PHE A 105 -2.36 -10.89 -8.46
N PHE A 106 -1.59 -10.10 -9.22
CA PHE A 106 -1.47 -10.29 -10.67
C PHE A 106 -1.01 -11.69 -11.02
N TYR A 107 0.05 -12.18 -10.39
CA TYR A 107 0.60 -13.51 -10.70
C TYR A 107 -0.01 -14.64 -9.86
N LYS A 108 -0.48 -14.36 -8.66
CA LYS A 108 -1.03 -15.41 -7.77
C LYS A 108 -2.47 -15.78 -8.14
N ASN A 109 -3.31 -14.80 -8.39
CA ASN A 109 -4.76 -14.98 -8.45
C ASN A 109 -5.34 -14.69 -9.83
N LEU A 110 -4.88 -13.62 -10.52
CA LEU A 110 -5.44 -13.24 -11.82
C LEU A 110 -4.81 -14.02 -12.99
N ARG A 111 -3.69 -14.70 -12.77
CA ARG A 111 -3.03 -15.51 -13.80
C ARG A 111 -3.95 -16.57 -14.42
N ALA A 112 -4.87 -17.13 -13.68
CA ALA A 112 -5.80 -18.16 -14.13
C ALA A 112 -7.07 -17.57 -14.79
N SER A 113 -7.27 -16.27 -14.72
CA SER A 113 -8.40 -15.58 -15.36
C SER A 113 -8.16 -15.46 -16.86
N ASP A 114 -9.22 -15.60 -17.66
CA ASP A 114 -9.19 -15.32 -19.09
C ASP A 114 -9.37 -13.83 -19.42
N LEU A 115 -9.55 -12.99 -18.38
CA LEU A 115 -9.68 -11.56 -18.51
C LEU A 115 -8.37 -10.93 -19.00
N SER A 116 -8.47 -10.04 -19.99
CA SER A 116 -7.38 -9.16 -20.39
C SER A 116 -7.46 -7.88 -19.55
N TYR A 117 -6.40 -7.53 -18.84
CA TYR A 117 -6.35 -6.37 -17.96
C TYR A 117 -4.99 -5.67 -18.02
N GLY A 118 -4.96 -4.39 -17.67
CA GLY A 118 -3.75 -3.60 -17.52
C GLY A 118 -3.42 -3.33 -16.04
N ALA A 119 -2.22 -2.82 -15.79
CA ALA A 119 -1.79 -2.32 -14.49
C ALA A 119 -1.64 -0.79 -14.53
N LEU A 120 -2.06 -0.12 -13.47
CA LEU A 120 -1.89 1.32 -13.28
C LEU A 120 -1.34 1.59 -11.89
N PRO A 121 -0.48 2.60 -11.70
CA PRO A 121 -0.16 3.10 -10.37
C PRO A 121 -1.42 3.73 -9.74
N LEU A 122 -1.48 3.72 -8.41
CA LEU A 122 -2.49 4.52 -7.71
C LEU A 122 -2.35 5.99 -8.08
N PRO A 123 -3.45 6.75 -8.17
CA PRO A 123 -3.42 8.13 -8.66
C PRO A 123 -2.62 9.05 -7.73
N LYS A 124 -1.97 10.04 -8.33
CA LYS A 124 -1.38 11.17 -7.62
C LYS A 124 -2.48 12.02 -6.97
N TYR A 125 -2.12 12.78 -5.93
CA TYR A 125 -3.05 13.70 -5.28
C TYR A 125 -3.56 14.80 -6.23
N ASP A 126 -2.63 15.39 -6.98
CA ASP A 126 -2.90 16.44 -7.95
C ASP A 126 -1.84 16.45 -9.08
N THR A 127 -1.94 17.44 -9.97
CA THR A 127 -1.01 17.60 -11.09
C THR A 127 0.34 18.20 -10.70
N VAL A 128 0.47 18.75 -9.50
CA VAL A 128 1.72 19.32 -8.99
C VAL A 128 2.63 18.23 -8.44
N GLN A 129 2.07 17.12 -7.97
CA GLN A 129 2.84 15.97 -7.53
C GLN A 129 3.62 15.39 -8.71
N GLU A 130 4.96 15.40 -8.63
CA GLU A 130 5.83 14.99 -9.73
C GLU A 130 5.82 13.47 -9.96
N SER A 131 5.92 12.69 -8.89
CA SER A 131 6.13 11.24 -8.97
C SER A 131 4.93 10.43 -8.49
N TYR A 132 4.78 9.23 -9.05
CA TYR A 132 3.90 8.21 -8.49
C TYR A 132 4.60 7.51 -7.33
N TYR A 133 3.86 7.23 -6.26
CA TYR A 133 4.38 6.50 -5.11
C TYR A 133 3.57 5.24 -4.85
N THR A 134 4.27 4.18 -4.47
CA THR A 134 3.70 2.87 -4.13
C THR A 134 4.29 2.43 -2.80
N VAL A 135 3.46 2.29 -1.77
CA VAL A 135 3.95 1.82 -0.48
C VAL A 135 4.32 0.34 -0.54
N VAL A 136 5.47 -0.01 0.04
CA VAL A 136 5.83 -1.41 0.27
C VAL A 136 5.12 -1.88 1.53
N ASP A 137 4.43 -3.02 1.44
CA ASP A 137 3.71 -3.60 2.57
C ASP A 137 4.69 -3.93 3.72
N ALA A 138 4.34 -3.54 4.94
CA ALA A 138 5.15 -3.80 6.13
C ALA A 138 5.26 -5.30 6.47
N GLY A 139 4.40 -6.15 5.90
CA GLY A 139 4.50 -7.61 5.96
C GLY A 139 5.55 -8.20 5.04
N CYS A 140 6.40 -7.38 4.40
CA CYS A 140 7.50 -7.88 3.56
C CYS A 140 8.53 -8.65 4.38
N SER A 141 9.14 -9.67 3.76
CA SER A 141 10.23 -10.43 4.37
C SER A 141 11.49 -9.57 4.48
N VAL A 142 12.21 -9.70 5.59
CA VAL A 142 13.48 -9.02 5.83
C VAL A 142 14.57 -10.03 6.15
N ILE A 143 15.82 -9.68 5.83
CA ILE A 143 17.00 -10.46 6.22
C ILE A 143 17.45 -9.93 7.59
N THR A 144 17.60 -10.81 8.56
CA THR A 144 18.11 -10.48 9.89
C THR A 144 19.47 -11.12 10.12
N ILE A 145 20.39 -10.39 10.74
CA ILE A 145 21.72 -10.88 11.11
C ILE A 145 21.78 -10.98 12.64
N PRO A 146 22.04 -12.19 13.20
CA PRO A 146 22.16 -12.34 14.64
C PRO A 146 23.33 -11.52 15.22
N THR A 147 23.15 -10.95 16.40
CA THR A 147 24.21 -10.17 17.09
C THR A 147 25.42 -11.01 17.52
N THR A 148 25.30 -12.35 17.48
CA THR A 148 26.37 -13.31 17.81
C THR A 148 27.36 -13.54 16.66
N VAL A 149 27.16 -12.89 15.51
CA VAL A 149 28.04 -13.03 14.34
C VAL A 149 29.40 -12.43 14.63
N GLN A 150 30.45 -13.21 14.32
CA GLN A 150 31.84 -12.80 14.55
C GLN A 150 32.42 -11.98 13.39
N ASN A 151 31.98 -12.23 12.14
CA ASN A 151 32.49 -11.55 10.94
C ASN A 151 31.35 -10.86 10.21
N THR A 152 31.07 -9.63 10.64
CA THR A 152 30.02 -8.78 10.06
C THR A 152 30.32 -8.36 8.63
N ASP A 153 31.61 -8.13 8.29
CA ASP A 153 32.04 -7.69 6.95
C ASP A 153 31.80 -8.79 5.91
N MET A 154 32.12 -10.03 6.25
CA MET A 154 31.83 -11.18 5.38
C MET A 154 30.33 -11.31 5.12
N ILE A 155 29.52 -11.22 6.18
CA ILE A 155 28.07 -11.31 6.02
C ILE A 155 27.52 -10.12 5.21
N GLY A 156 28.00 -8.92 5.47
CA GLY A 156 27.66 -7.73 4.69
C GLY A 156 27.94 -7.94 3.21
N ALA A 157 29.13 -8.42 2.86
CA ALA A 157 29.51 -8.71 1.47
C ALA A 157 28.62 -9.77 0.82
N VAL A 158 28.25 -10.83 1.56
CA VAL A 158 27.32 -11.87 1.06
C VAL A 158 25.94 -11.29 0.81
N VAL A 159 25.37 -10.56 1.77
CA VAL A 159 24.02 -9.99 1.64
C VAL A 159 23.98 -8.96 0.50
N GLU A 160 25.00 -8.13 0.37
CA GLU A 160 25.09 -7.18 -0.74
C GLU A 160 25.20 -7.89 -2.10
N SER A 161 26.04 -8.93 -2.20
CA SER A 161 26.18 -9.72 -3.41
C SER A 161 24.86 -10.42 -3.81
N MET A 162 24.13 -10.97 -2.83
CA MET A 162 22.81 -11.54 -3.04
C MET A 162 21.81 -10.49 -3.51
N SER A 163 21.82 -9.31 -2.92
CA SER A 163 20.95 -8.19 -3.29
C SER A 163 21.26 -7.69 -4.70
N ALA A 164 22.53 -7.52 -5.04
CA ALA A 164 22.97 -7.11 -6.37
C ALA A 164 22.60 -8.15 -7.43
N TYR A 165 22.80 -9.44 -7.15
CA TYR A 165 22.40 -10.51 -8.04
C TYR A 165 20.87 -10.56 -8.22
N SER A 166 20.12 -10.43 -7.13
CA SER A 166 18.66 -10.36 -7.15
C SER A 166 18.19 -9.19 -8.02
N TYR A 167 18.74 -8.00 -7.82
CA TYR A 167 18.40 -6.83 -8.60
C TYR A 167 18.68 -7.00 -10.09
N GLN A 168 19.85 -7.57 -10.44
CA GLN A 168 20.31 -7.68 -11.82
C GLN A 168 19.74 -8.88 -12.58
N LYS A 169 19.40 -9.97 -11.91
CA LYS A 169 19.02 -11.23 -12.53
C LYS A 169 17.62 -11.70 -12.14
N VAL A 170 17.31 -11.71 -10.84
CA VAL A 170 16.05 -12.30 -10.37
C VAL A 170 14.88 -11.35 -10.60
N MET A 171 15.04 -10.07 -10.25
CA MET A 171 13.96 -9.08 -10.37
C MET A 171 13.50 -8.84 -11.82
N PRO A 172 14.38 -8.71 -12.81
CA PRO A 172 13.93 -8.59 -14.20
C PRO A 172 13.11 -9.79 -14.66
N ILE A 173 13.57 -11.03 -14.36
CA ILE A 173 12.83 -12.24 -14.70
C ILE A 173 11.49 -12.31 -13.96
N TYR A 174 11.48 -11.97 -12.66
CA TYR A 174 10.26 -11.95 -11.87
C TYR A 174 9.24 -10.97 -12.45
N ILE A 175 9.66 -9.76 -12.79
CA ILE A 175 8.81 -8.73 -13.39
C ILE A 175 8.29 -9.21 -14.74
N ASP A 176 9.17 -9.74 -15.60
CA ASP A 176 8.81 -10.27 -16.91
C ASP A 176 7.76 -11.39 -16.78
N VAL A 177 7.99 -12.37 -15.90
CA VAL A 177 7.03 -13.46 -15.66
C VAL A 177 5.71 -12.95 -15.09
N CYS A 178 5.73 -11.96 -14.19
CA CYS A 178 4.50 -11.36 -13.65
C CYS A 178 3.72 -10.59 -14.72
N LEU A 179 4.42 -9.93 -15.63
CA LEU A 179 3.83 -9.11 -16.69
C LEU A 179 3.38 -9.95 -17.88
N THR A 180 4.16 -10.96 -18.27
CA THR A 180 3.82 -11.87 -19.37
C THR A 180 2.82 -12.96 -18.97
N ALA A 181 2.54 -13.10 -17.65
CA ALA A 181 1.39 -13.88 -17.22
C ALA A 181 0.13 -13.31 -17.89
N LYS A 182 -0.64 -14.16 -18.53
CA LYS A 182 -1.75 -14.00 -19.50
C LYS A 182 -2.56 -12.68 -19.53
N GLY A 183 -2.44 -11.79 -18.55
CA GLY A 183 -3.28 -10.61 -18.39
C GLY A 183 -2.70 -9.29 -18.92
N ILE A 184 -1.42 -9.04 -18.69
CA ILE A 184 -0.76 -7.78 -19.07
C ILE A 184 0.04 -8.04 -20.35
N LYS A 185 -0.48 -7.63 -21.50
CA LYS A 185 0.12 -7.96 -22.82
C LYS A 185 0.56 -6.75 -23.62
N ASP A 186 0.15 -5.57 -23.21
CA ASP A 186 0.41 -4.31 -23.91
C ASP A 186 1.61 -3.58 -23.30
N GLU A 187 2.33 -2.84 -24.14
CA GLU A 187 3.53 -2.08 -23.75
C GLU A 187 3.21 -0.98 -22.74
N GLU A 188 2.04 -0.35 -22.82
CA GLU A 188 1.63 0.72 -21.90
C GLU A 188 1.49 0.20 -20.47
N SER A 189 0.90 -0.99 -20.30
CA SER A 189 0.78 -1.62 -18.99
C SER A 189 2.14 -2.01 -18.39
N VAL A 190 3.10 -2.39 -19.24
CA VAL A 190 4.49 -2.65 -18.81
C VAL A 190 5.13 -1.39 -18.27
N GLU A 191 4.99 -0.25 -18.99
CA GLU A 191 5.51 1.04 -18.54
C GLU A 191 4.85 1.49 -17.24
N MET A 192 3.54 1.33 -17.11
CA MET A 192 2.81 1.68 -15.88
C MET A 192 3.24 0.81 -14.70
N PHE A 193 3.47 -0.49 -14.91
CA PHE A 193 3.98 -1.35 -13.85
C PHE A 193 5.42 -0.98 -13.44
N ASP A 194 6.25 -0.55 -14.38
CA ASP A 194 7.58 -0.03 -14.08
C ASP A 194 7.50 1.25 -13.21
N LEU A 195 6.54 2.14 -13.45
CA LEU A 195 6.27 3.28 -12.56
C LEU A 195 5.90 2.81 -11.14
N VAL A 196 5.05 1.78 -11.00
CA VAL A 196 4.72 1.17 -9.71
C VAL A 196 5.99 0.68 -9.00
N MET A 197 6.87 -0.01 -9.74
CA MET A 197 8.08 -0.59 -9.18
C MET A 197 9.15 0.45 -8.82
N ARG A 198 9.30 1.50 -9.62
CA ARG A 198 10.24 2.60 -9.35
C ARG A 198 9.73 3.51 -8.23
N GLY A 199 8.43 3.71 -8.15
CA GLY A 199 7.78 4.55 -7.14
C GLY A 199 7.71 3.93 -5.74
N ARG A 200 8.33 2.79 -5.50
CA ARG A 200 8.27 2.10 -4.20
C ARG A 200 8.87 2.96 -3.10
N VAL A 201 8.12 3.07 -2.02
CA VAL A 201 8.51 3.83 -0.84
C VAL A 201 8.28 3.01 0.42
N MET A 202 9.18 3.18 1.37
CA MET A 202 9.03 2.71 2.74
C MET A 202 8.83 3.92 3.65
N ASP A 203 7.92 3.80 4.60
CA ASP A 203 7.68 4.81 5.61
C ASP A 203 7.99 4.23 6.98
N PHE A 204 8.70 5.01 7.80
CA PHE A 204 9.09 4.58 9.13
C PHE A 204 7.87 4.22 9.99
N ALA A 205 6.82 5.04 9.93
CA ALA A 205 5.59 4.79 10.68
C ALA A 205 4.90 3.51 10.23
N TYR A 206 4.93 3.23 8.91
CA TYR A 206 4.32 2.01 8.37
C TYR A 206 5.07 0.75 8.82
N LEU A 207 6.41 0.77 8.80
CA LEU A 207 7.24 -0.35 9.24
C LEU A 207 7.13 -0.63 10.75
N TYR A 208 6.99 0.42 11.56
CA TYR A 208 6.95 0.35 13.02
C TYR A 208 5.54 0.62 13.59
N ASP A 209 4.49 0.40 12.80
CA ASP A 209 3.11 0.71 13.17
C ASP A 209 2.54 -0.18 14.28
N GLY A 210 3.11 -1.35 14.51
CA GLY A 210 2.56 -2.38 15.38
C GLY A 210 2.18 -1.93 16.82
N TRP A 211 2.67 -0.78 17.26
CA TRP A 211 2.39 -0.20 18.58
C TRP A 211 1.47 1.03 18.52
N SER A 212 1.47 1.75 17.40
CA SER A 212 0.67 2.96 17.22
C SER A 212 -0.68 2.67 16.60
N GLY A 213 -0.74 1.67 15.74
CA GLY A 213 -1.93 1.26 15.00
C GLY A 213 -2.37 2.30 13.96
N TRP A 214 -1.44 3.09 13.39
CA TRP A 214 -1.74 4.09 12.38
C TRP A 214 -2.40 3.51 11.14
N ILE A 215 -1.90 2.37 10.63
CA ILE A 215 -2.44 1.67 9.46
C ILE A 215 -3.90 1.30 9.70
N PHE A 216 -4.20 0.71 10.86
CA PHE A 216 -5.57 0.34 11.20
C PHE A 216 -6.45 1.56 11.46
N ARG A 217 -5.88 2.69 11.91
CA ARG A 217 -6.62 3.94 12.10
C ARG A 217 -7.05 4.59 10.80
N THR A 218 -6.40 4.31 9.68
CA THR A 218 -6.85 4.81 8.37
C THR A 218 -8.28 4.39 8.05
N VAL A 219 -8.71 3.20 8.50
CA VAL A 219 -10.10 2.76 8.38
C VAL A 219 -11.04 3.72 9.11
N ASP A 220 -10.74 4.06 10.37
CA ASP A 220 -11.55 5.01 11.16
C ASP A 220 -11.52 6.42 10.55
N LEU A 221 -10.34 6.85 10.08
CA LEU A 221 -10.15 8.17 9.48
C LEU A 221 -11.01 8.34 8.22
N VAL A 222 -11.01 7.33 7.36
CA VAL A 222 -11.79 7.33 6.12
C VAL A 222 -13.28 7.12 6.40
N ALA A 223 -13.63 6.28 7.36
CA ALA A 223 -15.04 6.06 7.71
C ALA A 223 -15.71 7.33 8.29
N LYS A 224 -14.96 8.16 9.03
CA LYS A 224 -15.47 9.35 9.72
C LYS A 224 -14.55 10.56 9.55
N PRO A 225 -14.46 11.18 8.35
CA PRO A 225 -13.55 12.31 8.11
C PRO A 225 -13.79 13.50 9.04
N GLY A 226 -15.02 13.76 9.47
CA GLY A 226 -15.36 14.82 10.43
C GLY A 226 -14.66 14.69 11.79
N SER A 227 -14.16 13.51 12.14
CA SER A 227 -13.37 13.28 13.36
C SER A 227 -11.86 13.13 13.08
N PHE A 228 -11.41 13.38 11.85
CA PHE A 228 -10.02 13.16 11.41
C PHE A 228 -9.00 13.77 12.37
N THR A 229 -9.03 15.09 12.53
CA THR A 229 -8.06 15.82 13.37
C THR A 229 -8.03 15.33 14.81
N SER A 230 -9.18 15.05 15.41
CA SER A 230 -9.26 14.57 16.80
C SER A 230 -8.73 13.15 16.95
N THR A 231 -9.00 12.29 15.96
CA THR A 231 -8.52 10.89 15.92
C THR A 231 -7.02 10.86 15.74
N VAL A 232 -6.47 11.65 14.80
CA VAL A 232 -5.03 11.75 14.56
C VAL A 232 -4.32 12.28 15.82
N LYS A 233 -4.74 13.42 16.39
CA LYS A 233 -4.13 14.00 17.60
C LYS A 233 -4.11 13.04 18.78
N ARG A 234 -5.17 12.25 18.97
CA ARG A 234 -5.24 11.26 20.05
C ARG A 234 -4.20 10.15 19.87
N SER A 235 -3.96 9.70 18.62
CA SER A 235 -3.04 8.63 18.30
C SER A 235 -1.58 9.11 18.22
N GLU A 236 -1.37 10.36 17.82
CA GLU A 236 -0.05 10.96 17.53
C GLU A 236 0.88 10.94 18.75
N ARG A 237 0.37 11.23 19.95
CA ARG A 237 1.19 11.19 21.18
C ARG A 237 1.74 9.78 21.44
N LYS A 238 0.90 8.77 21.25
CA LYS A 238 1.32 7.36 21.42
C LYS A 238 2.31 6.95 20.35
N ALA A 239 2.05 7.30 19.09
CA ALA A 239 2.92 7.03 17.96
C ALA A 239 4.30 7.67 18.14
N SER A 240 4.37 8.96 18.44
CA SER A 240 5.62 9.68 18.68
C SER A 240 6.43 9.07 19.82
N SER A 241 5.78 8.72 20.94
CA SER A 241 6.46 8.07 22.07
C SER A 241 7.03 6.70 21.69
N HIS A 242 6.34 5.94 20.84
CA HIS A 242 6.82 4.64 20.37
C HIS A 242 8.01 4.81 19.41
N TYR A 243 7.90 5.69 18.43
CA TYR A 243 8.95 5.92 17.45
C TYR A 243 10.23 6.44 18.08
N LEU A 244 10.13 7.31 19.08
CA LEU A 244 11.31 7.76 19.84
C LEU A 244 12.02 6.61 20.54
N LYS A 245 11.30 5.63 21.12
CA LYS A 245 11.91 4.43 21.70
C LYS A 245 12.62 3.59 20.65
N VAL A 246 12.02 3.40 19.47
CA VAL A 246 12.66 2.65 18.38
C VAL A 246 13.98 3.32 17.96
N LEU A 247 13.97 4.65 17.79
CA LEU A 247 15.19 5.39 17.48
C LEU A 247 16.24 5.29 18.60
N GLU A 248 15.81 5.40 19.84
CA GLU A 248 16.71 5.26 21.00
C GLU A 248 17.41 3.90 21.00
N TYR A 249 16.67 2.82 20.76
CA TYR A 249 17.27 1.49 20.62
C TYR A 249 18.24 1.38 19.45
N TYR A 250 17.88 1.95 18.30
CA TYR A 250 18.73 1.96 17.12
C TYR A 250 20.05 2.68 17.40
N TYR A 251 20.01 3.89 17.94
CA TYR A 251 21.22 4.66 18.23
C TYR A 251 22.05 4.10 19.38
N LYS A 252 21.43 3.49 20.39
CA LYS A 252 22.19 2.77 21.45
C LYS A 252 22.91 1.56 20.88
N GLY A 253 22.27 0.81 19.98
CA GLY A 253 22.90 -0.34 19.32
C GLY A 253 24.08 0.06 18.43
N VAL A 254 24.04 1.22 17.78
CA VAL A 254 25.14 1.75 16.96
C VAL A 254 26.30 2.29 17.81
N ILE A 255 26.01 2.82 19.02
CA ILE A 255 27.04 3.39 19.91
C ILE A 255 27.75 2.28 20.76
N ALA A 256 27.12 1.12 20.91
CA ALA A 256 27.65 -0.01 21.68
C ALA A 256 28.58 -0.93 20.85
N GLN A 257 28.82 -0.62 19.58
CA GLN A 257 29.80 -1.26 18.70
C GLN A 257 31.01 -0.38 18.53
#